data_fc5c00f366bab90c5712a2b40ce9968d
#
_entry.id   fc5c00f366bab90c5712a2b40ce9968d
#
_cell.length_a   1.000
_cell.length_b   1.000
_cell.length_c   1.000
_cell.angle_alpha   90.00
_cell.angle_beta   90.00
_cell.angle_gamma   90.00
#
_symmetry.space_group_name_H-M   'P 1'
#
loop_
_entity.id
_entity.type
_entity.pdbx_description
1 polymer ?
#
loop_
_entity_poly.entity_id
_entity_poly.type
_entity_poly.pdbx_seq_one_letter_code
_entity_poly.pdbx_strand_id
1 'polypeptide(L)'
;MEAAHPTQRAAARPGARLDRARQAAPQVFERLRNAIIALELPPGAPLSRAELAAQFGVSSTPVRDALMRLEEEGLVDVFPQHATVVSRVDVGRAEQAHFLRQALELEIVRMLAERRDQALVTRLDHAIALQQQFAKAGDFESFIAGDNDFHAQLYAAAGKQELWALVRSRSGHIDRLRRLHLPSPGKAQNIVRHHKLITRAIEAGDTDAAQQHLRKHLSGTLSELDKIRSHYPEYLTD
;
A
#
# COMPACT_ATOMS: atom_id res chain seq x y z
N MET A 1 -26.13 0.08 -21.27
CA MET A 1 -25.99 -0.39 -19.89
C MET A 1 -25.25 0.71 -19.15
N GLU A 2 -26.00 1.48 -18.39
CA GLU A 2 -25.60 2.70 -17.71
C GLU A 2 -24.73 2.32 -16.51
N ALA A 3 -23.48 2.78 -16.51
CA ALA A 3 -22.57 2.60 -15.38
C ALA A 3 -23.08 3.45 -14.22
N ALA A 4 -23.51 2.80 -13.15
CA ALA A 4 -23.94 3.44 -11.93
C ALA A 4 -22.79 4.27 -11.35
N HIS A 5 -22.91 5.60 -11.38
CA HIS A 5 -22.08 6.50 -10.59
C HIS A 5 -22.20 6.13 -9.11
N PRO A 6 -21.09 5.93 -8.39
CA PRO A 6 -21.17 5.81 -6.94
C PRO A 6 -21.60 7.18 -6.39
N THR A 7 -22.84 7.26 -5.96
CA THR A 7 -23.38 8.36 -5.16
C THR A 7 -22.42 8.70 -4.03
N GLN A 8 -22.17 10.00 -3.88
CA GLN A 8 -21.48 10.60 -2.74
C GLN A 8 -21.98 9.98 -1.41
N ARG A 9 -21.29 8.97 -0.94
CA ARG A 9 -21.48 8.49 0.44
C ARG A 9 -20.63 9.35 1.35
N ALA A 10 -21.29 9.89 2.35
CA ALA A 10 -20.71 10.62 3.47
C ALA A 10 -19.40 9.98 3.94
N ALA A 11 -18.42 10.87 4.29
CA ALA A 11 -17.10 10.53 4.77
C ALA A 11 -17.08 9.23 5.58
N ALA A 12 -16.24 8.30 5.15
CA ALA A 12 -16.06 6.99 5.77
C ALA A 12 -15.91 7.15 7.28
N ARG A 13 -16.67 6.37 8.03
CA ARG A 13 -16.59 6.30 9.49
C ARG A 13 -15.28 5.59 9.86
N PRO A 14 -14.24 6.29 10.36
CA PRO A 14 -13.16 5.60 11.06
C PRO A 14 -13.77 5.04 12.34
N GLY A 15 -14.04 3.76 12.36
CA GLY A 15 -14.54 3.08 13.54
C GLY A 15 -13.53 3.13 14.69
N ALA A 16 -14.07 3.16 15.90
CA ALA A 16 -13.43 3.09 17.19
C ALA A 16 -12.69 4.37 17.66
N ARG A 17 -12.92 4.69 18.95
CA ARG A 17 -12.21 5.74 19.71
C ARG A 17 -10.70 5.52 19.64
N LEU A 18 -9.92 6.62 19.62
CA LEU A 18 -8.47 6.55 19.77
C LEU A 18 -8.09 5.90 21.10
N ASP A 19 -6.99 5.17 21.11
CA ASP A 19 -6.41 4.65 22.34
C ASP A 19 -5.86 5.82 23.17
N ARG A 20 -6.41 6.01 24.36
CA ARG A 20 -6.03 7.11 25.25
C ARG A 20 -4.62 6.95 25.85
N ALA A 21 -4.05 5.75 25.82
CA ALA A 21 -2.69 5.48 26.28
C ALA A 21 -1.62 5.87 25.24
N ARG A 22 -2.01 6.12 23.99
CA ARG A 22 -1.13 6.51 22.89
C ARG A 22 -1.37 7.96 22.49
N GLN A 23 -0.33 8.62 21.96
CA GLN A 23 -0.46 9.98 21.42
C GLN A 23 -1.51 10.01 20.29
N ALA A 24 -2.33 11.08 20.28
CA ALA A 24 -3.44 11.19 19.34
C ALA A 24 -2.98 11.44 17.88
N ALA A 25 -1.99 12.30 17.65
CA ALA A 25 -1.56 12.68 16.31
C ALA A 25 -1.07 11.49 15.46
N PRO A 26 -0.21 10.58 15.96
CA PRO A 26 0.15 9.36 15.21
C PRO A 26 -1.04 8.48 14.86
N GLN A 27 -2.00 8.32 15.78
CA GLN A 27 -3.18 7.48 15.52
C GLN A 27 -4.12 8.10 14.48
N VAL A 28 -4.33 9.42 14.52
CA VAL A 28 -5.10 10.14 13.50
C VAL A 28 -4.42 9.99 12.15
N PHE A 29 -3.11 10.18 12.09
CA PHE A 29 -2.31 9.99 10.87
C PHE A 29 -2.46 8.56 10.31
N GLU A 30 -2.23 7.53 11.12
CA GLU A 30 -2.34 6.13 10.71
C GLU A 30 -3.72 5.80 10.11
N ARG A 31 -4.79 6.27 10.78
CA ARG A 31 -6.17 6.02 10.32
C ARG A 31 -6.51 6.74 9.03
N LEU A 32 -6.17 8.03 8.93
CA LEU A 32 -6.40 8.79 7.71
C LEU A 32 -5.57 8.22 6.54
N ARG A 33 -4.30 7.91 6.79
CA ARG A 33 -3.43 7.28 5.80
C ARG A 33 -4.02 5.98 5.27
N ASN A 34 -4.47 5.11 6.17
CA ASN A 34 -5.07 3.83 5.79
C ASN A 34 -6.36 4.04 4.99
N ALA A 35 -7.24 4.96 5.40
CA ALA A 35 -8.48 5.26 4.68
C ALA A 35 -8.21 5.85 3.27
N ILE A 36 -7.18 6.69 3.12
CA ILE A 36 -6.75 7.24 1.82
C ILE A 36 -6.19 6.14 0.92
N ILE A 37 -5.31 5.28 1.45
CA ILE A 37 -4.73 4.16 0.70
C ILE A 37 -5.81 3.13 0.35
N ALA A 38 -6.77 2.90 1.24
CA ALA A 38 -7.92 2.04 1.01
C ALA A 38 -8.93 2.60 0.00
N LEU A 39 -8.76 3.87 -0.43
CA LEU A 39 -9.70 4.62 -1.27
C LEU A 39 -11.09 4.79 -0.62
N GLU A 40 -11.21 4.58 0.70
CA GLU A 40 -12.39 4.95 1.49
C GLU A 40 -12.56 6.48 1.51
N LEU A 41 -11.44 7.19 1.50
CA LEU A 41 -11.33 8.61 1.21
C LEU A 41 -10.74 8.75 -0.21
N PRO A 42 -11.58 8.91 -1.24
CA PRO A 42 -11.11 8.94 -2.61
C PRO A 42 -10.35 10.23 -2.93
N PRO A 43 -9.55 10.24 -4.01
CA PRO A 43 -8.91 11.46 -4.52
C PRO A 43 -9.92 12.60 -4.69
N GLY A 44 -9.53 13.81 -4.25
CA GLY A 44 -10.40 14.99 -4.25
C GLY A 44 -11.36 15.09 -3.06
N ALA A 45 -11.47 14.08 -2.21
CA ALA A 45 -12.33 14.16 -1.02
C ALA A 45 -11.88 15.27 -0.08
N PRO A 46 -12.79 16.16 0.37
CA PRO A 46 -12.45 17.22 1.30
C PRO A 46 -12.19 16.67 2.71
N LEU A 47 -11.21 17.26 3.38
CA LEU A 47 -10.82 16.90 4.75
C LEU A 47 -11.01 18.13 5.66
N SER A 48 -12.12 18.19 6.36
CA SER A 48 -12.41 19.25 7.34
C SER A 48 -11.72 18.96 8.68
N ARG A 49 -10.81 19.84 9.11
CA ARG A 49 -10.14 19.73 10.40
C ARG A 49 -11.12 19.69 11.57
N ALA A 50 -12.19 20.48 11.51
CA ALA A 50 -13.21 20.52 12.56
C ALA A 50 -14.01 19.21 12.62
N GLU A 51 -14.44 18.68 11.48
CA GLU A 51 -15.17 17.40 11.42
C GLU A 51 -14.29 16.23 11.86
N LEU A 52 -13.04 16.18 11.42
CA LEU A 52 -12.08 15.15 11.86
C LEU A 52 -11.79 15.23 13.35
N ALA A 53 -11.63 16.44 13.92
CA ALA A 53 -11.44 16.61 15.36
C ALA A 53 -12.66 16.11 16.16
N ALA A 54 -13.86 16.45 15.73
CA ALA A 54 -15.11 15.95 16.33
C ALA A 54 -15.22 14.41 16.20
N GLN A 55 -14.93 13.87 15.02
CA GLN A 55 -15.00 12.43 14.73
C GLN A 55 -14.03 11.60 15.57
N PHE A 56 -12.78 12.06 15.74
CA PHE A 56 -11.77 11.38 16.56
C PHE A 56 -11.89 11.69 18.05
N GLY A 57 -12.70 12.68 18.44
CA GLY A 57 -12.86 13.13 19.83
C GLY A 57 -11.58 13.78 20.38
N VAL A 58 -10.89 14.58 19.56
CA VAL A 58 -9.64 15.27 19.90
C VAL A 58 -9.72 16.77 19.59
N SER A 59 -8.73 17.55 20.05
CA SER A 59 -8.58 18.96 19.65
C SER A 59 -8.10 19.07 18.19
N SER A 60 -8.07 20.27 17.63
CA SER A 60 -7.63 20.52 16.26
C SER A 60 -6.12 20.30 16.06
N THR A 61 -5.30 20.39 17.12
CA THR A 61 -3.84 20.27 17.01
C THR A 61 -3.39 18.91 16.50
N PRO A 62 -3.75 17.74 17.09
CA PRO A 62 -3.34 16.44 16.57
C PRO A 62 -3.86 16.16 15.16
N VAL A 63 -5.01 16.71 14.76
CA VAL A 63 -5.51 16.59 13.40
C VAL A 63 -4.64 17.39 12.42
N ARG A 64 -4.29 18.63 12.78
CA ARG A 64 -3.37 19.44 11.97
C ARG A 64 -2.02 18.75 11.78
N ASP A 65 -1.43 18.22 12.84
CA ASP A 65 -0.14 17.55 12.79
C ASP A 65 -0.20 16.26 11.93
N ALA A 66 -1.30 15.53 12.01
CA ALA A 66 -1.55 14.38 11.13
C ALA A 66 -1.68 14.78 9.64
N LEU A 67 -2.41 15.84 9.34
CA LEU A 67 -2.58 16.34 7.97
C LEU A 67 -1.26 16.86 7.38
N MET A 68 -0.44 17.55 8.16
CA MET A 68 0.91 17.97 7.73
C MET A 68 1.77 16.77 7.33
N ARG A 69 1.77 15.69 8.12
CA ARG A 69 2.51 14.46 7.78
C ARG A 69 1.96 13.78 6.53
N LEU A 70 0.64 13.80 6.32
CA LEU A 70 0.04 13.27 5.09
C LEU A 70 0.41 14.11 3.86
N GLU A 71 0.55 15.43 4.01
CA GLU A 71 1.04 16.34 2.98
C GLU A 71 2.51 16.04 2.63
N GLU A 72 3.37 15.80 3.62
CA GLU A 72 4.76 15.37 3.42
C GLU A 72 4.86 14.05 2.63
N GLU A 73 3.93 13.10 2.88
CA GLU A 73 3.82 11.86 2.09
C GLU A 73 3.15 12.08 0.71
N GLY A 74 2.63 13.29 0.44
CA GLY A 74 1.92 13.62 -0.80
C GLY A 74 0.52 13.01 -0.91
N LEU A 75 -0.08 12.60 0.21
CA LEU A 75 -1.42 12.00 0.24
C LEU A 75 -2.55 13.03 0.39
N VAL A 76 -2.20 14.25 0.73
CA VAL A 76 -3.12 15.36 0.96
C VAL A 76 -2.54 16.62 0.32
N ASP A 77 -3.41 17.41 -0.30
CA ASP A 77 -3.09 18.74 -0.80
C ASP A 77 -3.74 19.79 0.11
N VAL A 78 -2.91 20.71 0.63
CA VAL A 78 -3.37 21.81 1.49
C VAL A 78 -3.39 23.11 0.69
N PHE A 79 -4.58 23.64 0.44
CA PHE A 79 -4.77 24.94 -0.16
C PHE A 79 -4.96 26.00 0.93
N PRO A 80 -4.00 26.91 1.16
CA PRO A 80 -4.11 27.90 2.22
C PRO A 80 -5.43 28.68 2.14
N GLN A 81 -6.12 28.81 3.27
CA GLN A 81 -7.41 29.51 3.42
C GLN A 81 -8.60 28.94 2.63
N HIS A 82 -8.42 27.84 1.86
CA HIS A 82 -9.50 27.26 1.07
C HIS A 82 -9.90 25.88 1.53
N ALA A 83 -9.07 24.86 1.26
CA ALA A 83 -9.42 23.47 1.52
C ALA A 83 -8.19 22.61 1.77
N THR A 84 -8.42 21.52 2.48
CA THR A 84 -7.52 20.36 2.51
C THR A 84 -8.26 19.23 1.83
N VAL A 85 -7.64 18.58 0.85
CA VAL A 85 -8.26 17.49 0.08
C VAL A 85 -7.32 16.30 -0.03
N VAL A 86 -7.87 15.12 -0.24
CA VAL A 86 -7.07 13.94 -0.60
C VAL A 86 -6.45 14.17 -1.99
N SER A 87 -5.13 14.01 -2.10
CA SER A 87 -4.42 14.21 -3.37
C SER A 87 -4.85 13.20 -4.43
N ARG A 88 -4.81 13.59 -5.69
CA ARG A 88 -4.85 12.63 -6.79
C ARG A 88 -3.62 11.72 -6.75
N VAL A 89 -3.69 10.59 -7.42
CA VAL A 89 -2.55 9.67 -7.53
C VAL A 89 -1.55 10.26 -8.51
N ASP A 90 -0.40 10.66 -8.01
CA ASP A 90 0.74 11.15 -8.79
C ASP A 90 1.54 9.95 -9.29
N VAL A 91 1.54 9.78 -10.62
CA VAL A 91 2.22 8.66 -11.30
C VAL A 91 3.74 8.76 -11.12
N GLY A 92 4.31 9.96 -11.21
CA GLY A 92 5.75 10.16 -11.04
C GLY A 92 6.23 9.77 -9.63
N ARG A 93 5.44 10.09 -8.59
CA ARG A 93 5.72 9.63 -7.22
C ARG A 93 5.56 8.12 -7.08
N ALA A 94 4.58 7.52 -7.77
CA ALA A 94 4.40 6.06 -7.76
C ALA A 94 5.59 5.35 -8.43
N GLU A 95 6.12 5.87 -9.52
CA GLU A 95 7.32 5.36 -10.21
C GLU A 95 8.58 5.46 -9.33
N GLN A 96 8.78 6.59 -8.65
CA GLN A 96 9.91 6.76 -7.71
C GLN A 96 9.81 5.78 -6.54
N ALA A 97 8.61 5.59 -5.97
CA ALA A 97 8.40 4.62 -4.91
C ALA A 97 8.64 3.17 -5.39
N HIS A 98 8.21 2.85 -6.60
CA HIS A 98 8.49 1.56 -7.25
C HIS A 98 10.00 1.35 -7.43
N PHE A 99 10.71 2.35 -7.96
CA PHE A 99 12.16 2.28 -8.16
C PHE A 99 12.89 2.02 -6.83
N LEU A 100 12.58 2.80 -5.78
CA LEU A 100 13.16 2.61 -4.45
C LEU A 100 12.93 1.19 -3.93
N ARG A 101 11.69 0.72 -3.99
CA ARG A 101 11.32 -0.62 -3.52
C ARG A 101 12.06 -1.70 -4.31
N GLN A 102 12.07 -1.59 -5.63
CA GLN A 102 12.75 -2.55 -6.50
C GLN A 102 14.25 -2.60 -6.24
N ALA A 103 14.92 -1.44 -6.10
CA ALA A 103 16.34 -1.38 -5.83
C ALA A 103 16.72 -2.09 -4.52
N LEU A 104 15.94 -1.90 -3.46
CA LEU A 104 16.17 -2.54 -2.17
C LEU A 104 15.82 -4.03 -2.18
N GLU A 105 14.66 -4.38 -2.70
CA GLU A 105 14.17 -5.77 -2.63
C GLU A 105 14.96 -6.71 -3.54
N LEU A 106 15.48 -6.25 -4.68
CA LEU A 106 16.36 -7.07 -5.52
C LEU A 106 17.63 -7.50 -4.77
N GLU A 107 18.24 -6.59 -4.02
CA GLU A 107 19.39 -6.92 -3.19
C GLU A 107 19.02 -7.80 -2.01
N ILE A 108 17.87 -7.54 -1.37
CA ILE A 108 17.37 -8.35 -0.26
C ILE A 108 17.18 -9.81 -0.69
N VAL A 109 16.46 -10.07 -1.80
CA VAL A 109 16.22 -11.46 -2.23
C VAL A 109 17.50 -12.17 -2.67
N ARG A 110 18.49 -11.45 -3.23
CA ARG A 110 19.82 -11.99 -3.52
C ARG A 110 20.50 -12.47 -2.25
N MET A 111 20.57 -11.61 -1.21
CA MET A 111 21.14 -11.96 0.09
C MET A 111 20.45 -13.17 0.74
N LEU A 112 19.12 -13.23 0.64
CA LEU A 112 18.33 -14.32 1.23
C LEU A 112 18.52 -15.63 0.49
N ALA A 113 18.64 -15.60 -0.85
CA ALA A 113 18.95 -16.77 -1.66
C ALA A 113 20.35 -17.34 -1.32
N GLU A 114 21.35 -16.49 -1.10
CA GLU A 114 22.68 -16.95 -0.67
C GLU A 114 22.65 -17.66 0.69
N ARG A 115 21.77 -17.22 1.62
CA ARG A 115 21.67 -17.81 2.98
C ARG A 115 20.87 -19.10 3.04
N ARG A 116 19.89 -19.30 2.16
CA ARG A 116 19.01 -20.49 2.10
C ARG A 116 18.36 -20.85 3.43
N ASP A 117 17.85 -19.84 4.16
CA ASP A 117 17.22 -20.02 5.48
C ASP A 117 15.89 -20.79 5.34
N GLN A 118 15.88 -22.07 5.74
CA GLN A 118 14.69 -22.91 5.67
C GLN A 118 13.56 -22.42 6.60
N ALA A 119 13.89 -21.79 7.71
CA ALA A 119 12.89 -21.24 8.61
C ALA A 119 12.17 -20.03 7.96
N LEU A 120 12.90 -19.22 7.17
CA LEU A 120 12.28 -18.18 6.35
C LEU A 120 11.36 -18.78 5.29
N VAL A 121 11.81 -19.77 4.53
CA VAL A 121 11.01 -20.45 3.49
C VAL A 121 9.68 -20.94 4.06
N THR A 122 9.71 -21.60 5.22
CA THR A 122 8.51 -22.08 5.91
C THR A 122 7.54 -20.95 6.25
N ARG A 123 8.04 -19.80 6.76
CA ARG A 123 7.20 -18.63 7.06
C ARG A 123 6.60 -17.99 5.80
N LEU A 124 7.38 -17.89 4.73
CA LEU A 124 6.90 -17.36 3.45
C LEU A 124 5.84 -18.27 2.82
N ASP A 125 6.03 -19.59 2.86
CA ASP A 125 5.03 -20.56 2.37
C ASP A 125 3.70 -20.44 3.14
N HIS A 126 3.76 -20.23 4.46
CA HIS A 126 2.55 -20.00 5.27
C HIS A 126 1.85 -18.68 4.89
N ALA A 127 2.60 -17.58 4.75
CA ALA A 127 2.05 -16.28 4.31
C ALA A 127 1.39 -16.38 2.93
N ILE A 128 2.02 -17.10 1.98
CA ILE A 128 1.49 -17.35 0.64
C ILE A 128 0.20 -18.19 0.70
N ALA A 129 0.13 -19.21 1.57
CA ALA A 129 -1.07 -20.03 1.72
C ALA A 129 -2.27 -19.21 2.22
N LEU A 130 -2.07 -18.33 3.20
CA LEU A 130 -3.09 -17.38 3.68
C LEU A 130 -3.52 -16.41 2.57
N GLN A 131 -2.56 -15.81 1.88
CA GLN A 131 -2.84 -14.90 0.77
C GLN A 131 -3.64 -15.59 -0.35
N GLN A 132 -3.36 -16.87 -0.63
CA GLN A 132 -4.12 -17.65 -1.60
C GLN A 132 -5.58 -17.88 -1.16
N GLN A 133 -5.84 -18.04 0.15
CA GLN A 133 -7.20 -18.15 0.70
C GLN A 133 -7.95 -16.82 0.53
N PHE A 134 -7.33 -15.68 0.85
CA PHE A 134 -7.92 -14.36 0.65
C PHE A 134 -8.23 -14.08 -0.82
N ALA A 135 -7.33 -14.45 -1.74
CA ALA A 135 -7.58 -14.32 -3.18
C ALA A 135 -8.80 -15.14 -3.66
N LYS A 136 -8.99 -16.36 -3.13
CA LYS A 136 -10.16 -17.20 -3.45
C LYS A 136 -11.45 -16.66 -2.87
N ALA A 137 -11.39 -16.04 -1.68
CA ALA A 137 -12.53 -15.44 -1.01
C ALA A 137 -12.92 -14.07 -1.59
N GLY A 138 -12.08 -13.45 -2.46
CA GLY A 138 -12.26 -12.08 -2.92
C GLY A 138 -12.04 -11.04 -1.83
N ASP A 139 -11.40 -11.41 -0.71
CA ASP A 139 -11.05 -10.51 0.39
C ASP A 139 -9.77 -9.75 0.05
N PHE A 140 -9.93 -8.68 -0.71
CA PHE A 140 -8.80 -7.86 -1.18
C PHE A 140 -8.10 -7.08 -0.05
N GLU A 141 -8.80 -6.77 1.05
CA GLU A 141 -8.18 -6.11 2.21
C GLU A 141 -7.16 -7.03 2.88
N SER A 142 -7.60 -8.23 3.26
CA SER A 142 -6.73 -9.25 3.85
C SER A 142 -5.65 -9.70 2.86
N PHE A 143 -5.94 -9.72 1.55
CA PHE A 143 -4.97 -10.02 0.52
C PHE A 143 -3.82 -9.01 0.48
N ILE A 144 -4.12 -7.70 0.52
CA ILE A 144 -3.12 -6.62 0.54
C ILE A 144 -2.31 -6.66 1.84
N ALA A 145 -2.96 -6.92 2.98
CA ALA A 145 -2.26 -7.09 4.25
C ALA A 145 -1.27 -8.26 4.19
N GLY A 146 -1.67 -9.39 3.62
CA GLY A 146 -0.79 -10.56 3.40
C GLY A 146 0.35 -10.29 2.41
N ASP A 147 0.13 -9.50 1.36
CA ASP A 147 1.20 -9.06 0.44
C ASP A 147 2.25 -8.21 1.17
N ASN A 148 1.79 -7.25 1.98
CA ASN A 148 2.69 -6.43 2.79
C ASN A 148 3.46 -7.27 3.83
N ASP A 149 2.82 -8.25 4.45
CA ASP A 149 3.47 -9.16 5.41
C ASP A 149 4.55 -10.02 4.73
N PHE A 150 4.27 -10.58 3.55
CA PHE A 150 5.26 -11.33 2.77
C PHE A 150 6.54 -10.50 2.55
N HIS A 151 6.41 -9.26 2.08
CA HIS A 151 7.56 -8.40 1.85
C HIS A 151 8.23 -7.97 3.16
N ALA A 152 7.47 -7.63 4.21
CA ALA A 152 8.02 -7.29 5.52
C ALA A 152 8.91 -8.41 6.08
N GLN A 153 8.52 -9.68 5.88
CA GLN A 153 9.32 -10.85 6.28
C GLN A 153 10.65 -10.93 5.53
N LEU A 154 10.71 -10.57 4.24
CA LEU A 154 11.97 -10.50 3.49
C LEU A 154 12.93 -9.47 4.10
N TYR A 155 12.42 -8.24 4.37
CA TYR A 155 13.22 -7.21 5.02
C TYR A 155 13.69 -7.62 6.43
N ALA A 156 12.81 -8.23 7.22
CA ALA A 156 13.14 -8.70 8.56
C ALA A 156 14.23 -9.78 8.54
N ALA A 157 14.12 -10.77 7.65
CA ALA A 157 15.12 -11.83 7.49
C ALA A 157 16.48 -11.31 7.02
N ALA A 158 16.49 -10.23 6.23
CA ALA A 158 17.72 -9.55 5.83
C ALA A 158 18.29 -8.61 6.90
N GLY A 159 17.59 -8.40 8.04
CA GLY A 159 17.98 -7.44 9.08
C GLY A 159 17.83 -5.97 8.64
N LYS A 160 16.81 -5.68 7.82
CA LYS A 160 16.57 -4.37 7.19
C LYS A 160 15.17 -3.81 7.49
N GLN A 161 14.62 -4.05 8.68
CA GLN A 161 13.26 -3.65 9.07
C GLN A 161 13.01 -2.15 8.93
N GLU A 162 14.01 -1.30 9.25
CA GLU A 162 13.88 0.16 9.13
C GLU A 162 13.71 0.61 7.67
N LEU A 163 14.35 -0.10 6.71
CA LEU A 163 14.18 0.18 5.29
C LEU A 163 12.77 -0.17 4.81
N TRP A 164 12.13 -1.18 5.42
CA TRP A 164 10.71 -1.45 5.15
C TRP A 164 9.82 -0.27 5.54
N ALA A 165 10.03 0.31 6.73
CA ALA A 165 9.30 1.49 7.17
C ALA A 165 9.49 2.67 6.20
N LEU A 166 10.72 2.89 5.71
CA LEU A 166 11.03 3.92 4.70
C LEU A 166 10.26 3.66 3.39
N VAL A 167 10.29 2.44 2.86
CA VAL A 167 9.53 2.08 1.66
C VAL A 167 8.03 2.32 1.87
N ARG A 168 7.48 1.91 3.02
CA ARG A 168 6.06 2.11 3.34
C ARG A 168 5.66 3.59 3.42
N SER A 169 6.52 4.47 3.93
CA SER A 169 6.24 5.91 3.99
C SER A 169 6.20 6.56 2.60
N ARG A 170 6.80 5.96 1.58
CA ARG A 170 6.81 6.46 0.20
C ARG A 170 5.79 5.76 -0.72
N SER A 171 5.14 4.69 -0.25
CA SER A 171 4.33 3.80 -1.10
C SER A 171 2.91 4.30 -1.37
N GLY A 172 2.45 5.40 -0.78
CA GLY A 172 1.04 5.79 -0.79
C GLY A 172 0.41 5.92 -2.18
N HIS A 173 1.16 6.45 -3.17
CA HIS A 173 0.67 6.57 -4.55
C HIS A 173 0.64 5.22 -5.28
N ILE A 174 1.73 4.45 -5.21
CA ILE A 174 1.77 3.12 -5.86
C ILE A 174 0.79 2.13 -5.20
N ASP A 175 0.55 2.22 -3.89
CA ASP A 175 -0.41 1.37 -3.18
C ASP A 175 -1.85 1.65 -3.63
N ARG A 176 -2.21 2.92 -3.88
CA ARG A 176 -3.52 3.29 -4.45
C ARG A 176 -3.68 2.73 -5.87
N LEU A 177 -2.65 2.82 -6.74
CA LEU A 177 -2.67 2.19 -8.06
C LEU A 177 -2.82 0.66 -7.97
N ARG A 178 -2.10 0.02 -7.04
CA ARG A 178 -2.21 -1.43 -6.80
C ARG A 178 -3.62 -1.82 -6.38
N ARG A 179 -4.26 -1.02 -5.54
CA ARG A 179 -5.64 -1.24 -5.08
C ARG A 179 -6.64 -1.11 -6.24
N LEU A 180 -6.50 -0.11 -7.10
CA LEU A 180 -7.34 0.04 -8.29
C LEU A 180 -7.18 -1.12 -9.28
N HIS A 181 -5.98 -1.68 -9.39
CA HIS A 181 -5.65 -2.77 -10.31
C HIS A 181 -6.00 -4.18 -9.76
N LEU A 182 -6.01 -4.37 -8.46
CA LEU A 182 -6.17 -5.70 -7.83
C LEU A 182 -7.45 -6.45 -8.21
N PRO A 183 -8.61 -5.79 -8.40
CA PRO A 183 -9.84 -6.47 -8.83
C PRO A 183 -9.79 -7.02 -10.26
N SER A 184 -8.76 -6.69 -11.05
CA SER A 184 -8.63 -7.18 -12.42
C SER A 184 -8.51 -8.71 -12.47
N PRO A 185 -9.16 -9.38 -13.44
CA PRO A 185 -9.16 -10.84 -13.54
C PRO A 185 -7.75 -11.43 -13.54
N GLY A 186 -7.51 -12.42 -12.67
CA GLY A 186 -6.23 -13.14 -12.60
C GLY A 186 -5.11 -12.38 -11.87
N LYS A 187 -5.29 -11.12 -11.47
CA LYS A 187 -4.23 -10.31 -10.84
C LYS A 187 -3.78 -10.90 -9.51
N ALA A 188 -4.69 -11.20 -8.60
CA ALA A 188 -4.37 -11.79 -7.31
C ALA A 188 -3.65 -13.15 -7.46
N GLN A 189 -4.13 -14.01 -8.37
CA GLN A 189 -3.50 -15.31 -8.66
C GLN A 189 -2.08 -15.15 -9.21
N ASN A 190 -1.86 -14.15 -10.05
CA ASN A 190 -0.52 -13.85 -10.60
C ASN A 190 0.46 -13.39 -9.51
N ILE A 191 0.01 -12.56 -8.56
CA ILE A 191 0.80 -12.13 -7.40
C ILE A 191 1.22 -13.35 -6.58
N VAL A 192 0.27 -14.21 -6.20
CA VAL A 192 0.55 -15.45 -5.44
C VAL A 192 1.54 -16.36 -6.20
N ARG A 193 1.38 -16.50 -7.51
CA ARG A 193 2.32 -17.27 -8.34
C ARG A 193 3.74 -16.73 -8.27
N HIS A 194 3.90 -15.41 -8.36
CA HIS A 194 5.24 -14.78 -8.26
C HIS A 194 5.85 -14.93 -6.88
N HIS A 195 5.07 -14.80 -5.80
CA HIS A 195 5.56 -15.06 -4.44
C HIS A 195 6.09 -16.49 -4.29
N LYS A 196 5.38 -17.49 -4.81
CA LYS A 196 5.85 -18.89 -4.82
C LYS A 196 7.17 -19.04 -5.57
N LEU A 197 7.31 -18.41 -6.74
CA LEU A 197 8.54 -18.48 -7.54
C LEU A 197 9.72 -17.82 -6.83
N ILE A 198 9.51 -16.67 -6.18
CA ILE A 198 10.52 -15.98 -5.38
C ILE A 198 10.97 -16.88 -4.21
N THR A 199 10.01 -17.46 -3.46
CA THR A 199 10.31 -18.33 -2.32
C THR A 199 11.09 -19.58 -2.75
N ARG A 200 10.71 -20.22 -3.87
CA ARG A 200 11.45 -21.38 -4.41
C ARG A 200 12.86 -21.03 -4.89
N ALA A 201 13.06 -19.86 -5.49
CA ALA A 201 14.38 -19.42 -5.88
C ALA A 201 15.28 -19.15 -4.64
N ILE A 202 14.71 -18.56 -3.57
CA ILE A 202 15.43 -18.38 -2.29
C ILE A 202 15.81 -19.74 -1.69
N GLU A 203 14.89 -20.71 -1.66
CA GLU A 203 15.13 -22.08 -1.17
C GLU A 203 16.26 -22.78 -1.94
N ALA A 204 16.22 -22.68 -3.27
CA ALA A 204 17.23 -23.27 -4.15
C ALA A 204 18.61 -22.56 -4.08
N GLY A 205 18.65 -21.34 -3.57
CA GLY A 205 19.85 -20.50 -3.59
C GLY A 205 20.15 -19.89 -4.97
N ASP A 206 19.11 -19.80 -5.81
CA ASP A 206 19.22 -19.21 -7.15
C ASP A 206 18.97 -17.71 -7.07
N THR A 207 20.05 -16.95 -6.95
CA THR A 207 20.03 -15.50 -6.82
C THR A 207 19.43 -14.81 -8.05
N ASP A 208 19.75 -15.29 -9.24
CA ASP A 208 19.31 -14.69 -10.50
C ASP A 208 17.80 -14.92 -10.71
N ALA A 209 17.32 -16.13 -10.48
CA ALA A 209 15.89 -16.43 -10.53
C ALA A 209 15.10 -15.64 -9.48
N ALA A 210 15.61 -15.52 -8.25
CA ALA A 210 14.97 -14.73 -7.19
C ALA A 210 14.79 -13.27 -7.61
N GLN A 211 15.84 -12.63 -8.12
CA GLN A 211 15.79 -11.25 -8.62
C GLN A 211 14.88 -11.13 -9.85
N GLN A 212 14.93 -12.05 -10.79
CA GLN A 212 14.09 -12.03 -11.99
C GLN A 212 12.59 -12.13 -11.65
N HIS A 213 12.23 -13.08 -10.76
CA HIS A 213 10.84 -13.25 -10.33
C HIS A 213 10.33 -12.04 -9.54
N LEU A 214 11.15 -11.46 -8.67
CA LEU A 214 10.80 -10.26 -7.93
C LEU A 214 10.62 -9.07 -8.87
N ARG A 215 11.50 -8.84 -9.83
CA ARG A 215 11.38 -7.76 -10.82
C ARG A 215 10.04 -7.84 -11.58
N LYS A 216 9.67 -9.05 -12.04
CA LYS A 216 8.38 -9.29 -12.71
C LYS A 216 7.20 -9.06 -11.77
N HIS A 217 7.33 -9.46 -10.51
CA HIS A 217 6.30 -9.26 -9.50
C HIS A 217 6.02 -7.76 -9.26
N LEU A 218 7.06 -6.98 -9.03
CA LEU A 218 6.93 -5.56 -8.69
C LEU A 218 6.43 -4.71 -9.87
N SER A 219 6.84 -5.00 -11.10
CA SER A 219 6.45 -4.21 -12.29
C SER A 219 4.98 -4.36 -12.69
N GLY A 220 4.30 -5.37 -12.21
CA GLY A 220 2.98 -5.77 -12.72
C GLY A 220 1.80 -4.81 -12.48
N THR A 221 1.98 -3.67 -11.79
CA THR A 221 0.96 -2.62 -11.69
C THR A 221 1.27 -1.47 -12.64
N LEU A 222 2.52 -1.03 -12.71
CA LEU A 222 2.92 0.05 -13.62
C LEU A 222 2.83 -0.36 -15.09
N SER A 223 3.01 -1.65 -15.42
CA SER A 223 2.78 -2.15 -16.79
C SER A 223 1.33 -2.06 -17.27
N GLU A 224 0.37 -1.83 -16.37
CA GLU A 224 -1.06 -1.72 -16.69
C GLU A 224 -1.59 -0.29 -16.42
N LEU A 225 -0.68 0.70 -16.29
CA LEU A 225 -1.04 2.07 -15.94
C LEU A 225 -2.06 2.70 -16.90
N ASP A 226 -1.91 2.47 -18.21
CA ASP A 226 -2.84 3.00 -19.22
C ASP A 226 -4.26 2.47 -19.03
N LYS A 227 -4.41 1.20 -18.65
CA LYS A 227 -5.72 0.63 -18.33
C LYS A 227 -6.29 1.22 -17.05
N ILE A 228 -5.47 1.41 -16.01
CA ILE A 228 -5.91 2.05 -14.77
C ILE A 228 -6.35 3.49 -15.07
N ARG A 229 -5.58 4.24 -15.84
CA ARG A 229 -5.89 5.61 -16.24
C ARG A 229 -7.20 5.69 -17.04
N SER A 230 -7.44 4.76 -17.96
CA SER A 230 -8.67 4.75 -18.75
C SER A 230 -9.92 4.44 -17.93
N HIS A 231 -9.80 3.68 -16.82
CA HIS A 231 -10.92 3.35 -15.94
C HIS A 231 -11.16 4.39 -14.85
N TYR A 232 -10.11 5.11 -14.42
CA TYR A 232 -10.15 6.06 -13.31
C TYR A 232 -9.43 7.37 -13.65
N PRO A 233 -9.82 8.06 -14.74
CA PRO A 233 -9.11 9.27 -15.20
C PRO A 233 -9.12 10.41 -14.17
N GLU A 234 -10.20 10.50 -13.37
CA GLU A 234 -10.35 11.52 -12.34
C GLU A 234 -9.48 11.27 -11.08
N TYR A 235 -8.95 10.07 -10.91
CA TYR A 235 -8.15 9.69 -9.73
C TYR A 235 -6.66 9.97 -9.91
N LEU A 236 -6.18 10.08 -11.16
CA LEU A 236 -4.77 10.25 -11.46
C LEU A 236 -4.46 11.70 -11.86
N THR A 237 -3.25 12.15 -11.57
CA THR A 237 -2.66 13.31 -12.23
C THR A 237 -1.95 12.87 -13.51
N ASP A 238 -1.75 13.81 -14.42
CA ASP A 238 -0.96 13.58 -15.62
C ASP A 238 0.53 13.38 -15.29
#